data_4a6a2eef499070475d51565ae600908a
#
_entry.id   4a6a2eef499070475d51565ae600908a
#
_cell.length_a   1.000
_cell.length_b   1.000
_cell.length_c   1.000
_cell.angle_alpha   90.00
_cell.angle_beta   90.00
_cell.angle_gamma   90.00
#
_symmetry.space_group_name_H-M   'P 1'
#
loop_
_entity.id
_entity.type
_entity.pdbx_description
1 polymer ?
#
loop_
_entity_poly.entity_id
_entity_poly.type
_entity_poly.pdbx_seq_one_letter_code
_entity_poly.pdbx_strand_id
1 'polypeptide(L)'
;MHFERRFTTSGRDAYTNIEFRSAISEIRNPDGTIVFQAENIEVPAQFSQVATDILAQKSFRKAGVPAALKRIEETSIPSWLWRSEADLAALAKLPEDQRYSGEMSAKQVFDRLAGTWTYCCLLY
;
A
#
# COMPACT_ATOMS: atom_id res chain seq x y z
N MET A 1 21.99 5.94 -13.19
CA MET A 1 22.25 4.67 -12.49
C MET A 1 21.40 3.58 -13.14
N HIS A 2 21.97 2.41 -13.45
CA HIS A 2 21.23 1.32 -14.06
C HIS A 2 21.30 0.10 -13.14
N PHE A 3 20.13 -0.50 -12.85
CA PHE A 3 20.03 -1.72 -12.08
C PHE A 3 19.47 -2.83 -12.98
N GLU A 4 20.11 -3.99 -12.98
CA GLU A 4 19.58 -5.15 -13.66
C GLU A 4 18.38 -5.73 -12.90
N ARG A 5 17.35 -6.12 -13.65
CA ARG A 5 16.19 -6.78 -13.06
C ARG A 5 16.56 -8.20 -12.65
N ARG A 6 16.29 -8.56 -11.40
CA ARG A 6 16.51 -9.91 -10.86
C ARG A 6 15.22 -10.62 -10.47
N PHE A 7 14.25 -9.86 -9.97
CA PHE A 7 13.02 -10.40 -9.38
C PHE A 7 11.77 -10.04 -10.18
N THR A 8 11.89 -9.17 -11.15
CA THR A 8 10.78 -8.70 -11.98
C THR A 8 11.08 -8.84 -13.46
N THR A 9 10.02 -8.93 -14.27
CA THR A 9 10.12 -9.00 -15.73
C THR A 9 9.59 -7.69 -16.33
N SER A 10 10.30 -7.15 -17.33
CA SER A 10 9.86 -5.94 -18.01
C SER A 10 8.48 -6.15 -18.64
N GLY A 11 7.60 -5.15 -18.51
CA GLY A 11 6.25 -5.20 -19.06
C GLY A 11 5.25 -6.04 -18.26
N ARG A 12 5.65 -6.59 -17.12
CA ARG A 12 4.76 -7.31 -16.20
C ARG A 12 4.70 -6.62 -14.85
N ASP A 13 3.55 -6.72 -14.19
CA ASP A 13 3.37 -6.29 -12.81
C ASP A 13 4.34 -7.06 -11.89
N ALA A 14 4.93 -6.37 -10.92
CA ALA A 14 5.88 -6.95 -9.98
C ALA A 14 5.27 -8.10 -9.14
N TYR A 15 3.96 -8.11 -8.97
CA TYR A 15 3.23 -9.11 -8.19
C TYR A 15 2.69 -10.28 -9.00
N THR A 16 2.95 -10.35 -10.31
CA THR A 16 2.39 -11.37 -11.21
C THR A 16 2.64 -12.81 -10.74
N ASN A 17 3.81 -13.07 -10.17
CA ASN A 17 4.21 -14.41 -9.71
C ASN A 17 4.02 -14.62 -8.19
N ILE A 18 3.34 -13.71 -7.52
CA ILE A 18 3.09 -13.79 -6.08
C ILE A 18 1.60 -13.98 -5.85
N GLU A 19 1.25 -15.06 -5.17
CA GLU A 19 -0.13 -15.28 -4.73
C GLU A 19 -0.42 -14.46 -3.49
N PHE A 20 -1.63 -13.89 -3.44
CA PHE A 20 -2.14 -13.14 -2.29
C PHE A 20 -3.36 -13.82 -1.72
N ARG A 21 -3.60 -13.63 -0.43
CA ARG A 21 -4.78 -14.14 0.27
C ARG A 21 -5.41 -13.06 1.12
N SER A 22 -6.68 -13.22 1.41
CA SER A 22 -7.36 -12.43 2.44
C SER A 22 -6.97 -12.96 3.83
N ALA A 23 -6.71 -12.06 4.75
CA ALA A 23 -6.32 -12.38 6.11
C ALA A 23 -7.01 -11.48 7.13
N ILE A 24 -6.95 -11.90 8.38
CA ILE A 24 -7.44 -11.16 9.55
C ILE A 24 -6.27 -10.97 10.50
N SER A 25 -6.17 -9.78 11.08
CA SER A 25 -5.25 -9.49 12.18
C SER A 25 -6.02 -8.83 13.31
N GLU A 26 -5.87 -9.34 14.53
CA GLU A 26 -6.50 -8.74 15.71
C GLU A 26 -5.59 -8.82 16.94
N ILE A 27 -5.75 -7.83 17.82
CA ILE A 27 -5.15 -7.84 19.16
C ILE A 27 -6.31 -7.79 20.17
N ARG A 28 -6.28 -8.72 21.11
CA ARG A 28 -7.22 -8.76 22.24
C ARG A 28 -6.49 -8.55 23.56
N ASN A 29 -7.15 -7.86 24.49
CA ASN A 29 -6.74 -7.82 25.87
C ASN A 29 -7.03 -9.18 26.56
N PRO A 30 -6.41 -9.47 27.72
CA PRO A 30 -6.69 -10.67 28.48
C PRO A 30 -8.17 -10.86 28.88
N ASP A 31 -8.92 -9.75 28.98
CA ASP A 31 -10.37 -9.76 29.26
C ASP A 31 -11.24 -10.06 28.02
N GLY A 32 -10.63 -10.26 26.84
CA GLY A 32 -11.31 -10.53 25.58
C GLY A 32 -11.66 -9.27 24.77
N THR A 33 -11.43 -8.06 25.28
CA THR A 33 -11.68 -6.81 24.57
C THR A 33 -10.75 -6.66 23.37
N ILE A 34 -11.30 -6.35 22.20
CA ILE A 34 -10.52 -6.12 20.98
C ILE A 34 -9.90 -4.73 21.03
N VAL A 35 -8.57 -4.67 20.97
CA VAL A 35 -7.80 -3.42 20.91
C VAL A 35 -7.55 -3.00 19.47
N PHE A 36 -7.34 -3.96 18.58
CA PHE A 36 -7.10 -3.75 17.17
C PHE A 36 -7.71 -4.90 16.37
N GLN A 37 -8.36 -4.57 15.29
CA GLN A 37 -8.88 -5.55 14.33
C GLN A 37 -8.76 -4.99 12.92
N ALA A 38 -8.24 -5.82 12.02
CA ALA A 38 -8.24 -5.59 10.58
C ALA A 38 -8.70 -6.88 9.90
N GLU A 39 -9.80 -6.77 9.17
CA GLU A 39 -10.39 -7.89 8.43
C GLU A 39 -10.24 -7.66 6.93
N ASN A 40 -10.27 -8.75 6.16
CA ASN A 40 -10.19 -8.71 4.69
C ASN A 40 -8.98 -7.96 4.16
N ILE A 41 -7.85 -8.03 4.87
CA ILE A 41 -6.59 -7.47 4.39
C ILE A 41 -5.93 -8.43 3.41
N GLU A 42 -5.33 -7.89 2.37
CA GLU A 42 -4.62 -8.66 1.36
C GLU A 42 -3.14 -8.75 1.72
N VAL A 43 -2.64 -9.97 1.86
CA VAL A 43 -1.22 -10.25 2.16
C VAL A 43 -0.70 -11.36 1.26
N PRO A 44 0.64 -11.47 1.05
CA PRO A 44 1.20 -12.61 0.34
C PRO A 44 0.76 -13.93 0.99
N ALA A 45 0.35 -14.90 0.17
CA ALA A 45 -0.19 -16.17 0.65
C ALA A 45 0.78 -16.94 1.55
N GLN A 46 2.08 -16.76 1.32
CA GLN A 46 3.15 -17.41 2.09
C GLN A 46 3.45 -16.73 3.44
N PHE A 47 2.86 -15.56 3.73
CA PHE A 47 3.07 -14.91 5.02
C PHE A 47 2.41 -15.69 6.14
N SER A 48 3.17 -15.96 7.22
CA SER A 48 2.63 -16.52 8.46
C SER A 48 1.66 -15.53 9.13
N GLN A 49 0.88 -16.03 10.10
CA GLN A 49 0.01 -15.15 10.87
C GLN A 49 0.82 -14.08 11.62
N VAL A 50 2.00 -14.42 12.15
CA VAL A 50 2.89 -13.46 12.82
C VAL A 50 3.35 -12.37 11.85
N ALA A 51 3.79 -12.73 10.65
CA ALA A 51 4.18 -11.76 9.63
C ALA A 51 3.01 -10.86 9.21
N THR A 52 1.84 -11.44 9.06
CA THR A 52 0.59 -10.73 8.75
C THR A 52 0.24 -9.72 9.85
N ASP A 53 0.33 -10.11 11.10
CA ASP A 53 0.03 -9.26 12.26
C ASP A 53 1.01 -8.08 12.35
N ILE A 54 2.29 -8.34 12.18
CA ILE A 54 3.33 -7.30 12.18
C ILE A 54 3.06 -6.29 11.06
N LEU A 55 2.80 -6.76 9.86
CA LEU A 55 2.51 -5.91 8.71
C LEU A 55 1.26 -5.04 8.96
N ALA A 56 0.16 -5.66 9.37
CA ALA A 56 -1.11 -4.97 9.59
C ALA A 56 -1.03 -3.94 10.73
N GLN A 57 -0.35 -4.29 11.81
CA GLN A 57 -0.30 -3.46 13.01
C GLN A 57 0.73 -2.33 12.93
N LYS A 58 1.85 -2.56 12.27
CA LYS A 58 3.00 -1.64 12.25
C LYS A 58 3.17 -0.89 10.94
N SER A 59 2.77 -1.47 9.82
CA SER A 59 3.09 -0.92 8.50
C SER A 59 1.89 -0.34 7.77
N PHE A 60 0.69 -0.87 7.93
CA PHE A 60 -0.50 -0.31 7.30
C PHE A 60 -0.83 1.08 7.89
N ARG A 61 -1.10 2.04 7.01
CA ARG A 61 -1.71 3.31 7.40
C ARG A 61 -3.13 3.05 7.89
N LYS A 62 -3.48 3.58 9.04
CA LYS A 62 -4.78 3.34 9.69
C LYS A 62 -5.90 4.24 9.15
N ALA A 63 -5.55 5.39 8.60
CA ALA A 63 -6.50 6.38 8.09
C ALA A 63 -5.82 7.35 7.12
N GLY A 64 -6.61 8.20 6.48
CA GLY A 64 -6.10 9.30 5.67
C GLY A 64 -5.64 8.92 4.27
N VAL A 65 -5.90 7.68 3.82
CA VAL A 65 -5.60 7.25 2.45
C VAL A 65 -6.76 7.66 1.56
N PRO A 66 -6.55 8.56 0.57
CA PRO A 66 -7.62 8.99 -0.32
C PRO A 66 -8.12 7.86 -1.21
N ALA A 67 -9.45 7.80 -1.40
CA ALA A 67 -10.06 6.83 -2.32
C ALA A 67 -9.78 7.13 -3.80
N ALA A 68 -9.44 8.38 -4.13
CA ALA A 68 -9.11 8.82 -5.48
C ALA A 68 -7.84 9.66 -5.47
N LEU A 69 -6.94 9.35 -6.40
CA LEU A 69 -5.66 10.01 -6.55
C LEU A 69 -5.51 10.53 -7.99
N LYS A 70 -4.85 11.67 -8.13
CA LYS A 70 -4.38 12.15 -9.44
C LYS A 70 -2.85 12.25 -9.43
N ARG A 71 -2.25 12.00 -10.58
CA ARG A 71 -0.81 12.13 -10.74
C ARG A 71 -0.40 13.58 -10.99
N ILE A 72 0.75 13.96 -10.44
CA ILE A 72 1.37 15.27 -10.65
C ILE A 72 2.47 15.07 -11.67
N GLU A 73 2.37 15.75 -12.82
CA GLU A 73 3.39 15.72 -13.85
C GLU A 73 4.68 16.37 -13.34
N GLU A 74 5.79 15.64 -13.49
CA GLU A 74 7.12 16.08 -13.07
C GLU A 74 8.12 15.90 -14.21
N THR A 75 8.77 16.98 -14.62
CA THR A 75 9.61 17.00 -15.83
C THR A 75 10.89 16.16 -15.71
N SER A 76 11.43 16.01 -14.51
CA SER A 76 12.68 15.29 -14.26
C SER A 76 12.48 13.85 -13.81
N ILE A 77 11.24 13.39 -13.67
CA ILE A 77 10.89 12.08 -13.13
C ILE A 77 10.16 11.28 -14.20
N PRO A 78 10.48 9.99 -14.38
CA PRO A 78 9.72 9.12 -15.28
C PRO A 78 8.24 9.06 -14.88
N SER A 79 7.33 9.04 -15.87
CA SER A 79 5.89 9.11 -15.63
C SER A 79 5.35 8.01 -14.72
N TRP A 80 5.95 6.83 -14.72
CA TRP A 80 5.56 5.72 -13.84
C TRP A 80 5.90 5.95 -12.37
N LEU A 81 6.75 6.95 -12.06
CA LEU A 81 7.18 7.29 -10.71
C LEU A 81 6.66 8.68 -10.25
N TRP A 82 5.86 9.36 -11.05
CA TRP A 82 5.28 10.64 -10.66
C TRP A 82 4.54 10.51 -9.33
N ARG A 83 4.68 11.54 -8.49
CA ARG A 83 3.91 11.63 -7.23
C ARG A 83 2.41 11.69 -7.52
N SER A 84 1.66 11.28 -6.54
CA SER A 84 0.20 11.40 -6.56
C SER A 84 -0.27 12.26 -5.39
N GLU A 85 -1.35 13.00 -5.62
CA GLU A 85 -2.06 13.74 -4.57
C GLU A 85 -3.53 13.36 -4.58
N ALA A 86 -4.24 13.73 -3.51
CA ALA A 86 -5.67 13.48 -3.43
C ALA A 86 -6.41 14.24 -4.55
N ASP A 87 -7.22 13.53 -5.31
CA ASP A 87 -8.11 14.13 -6.30
C ASP A 87 -9.37 14.66 -5.60
N LEU A 88 -9.31 15.90 -5.17
CA LEU A 88 -10.39 16.54 -4.41
C LEU A 88 -11.71 16.60 -5.21
N ALA A 89 -11.63 16.76 -6.53
CA ALA A 89 -12.82 16.80 -7.38
C ALA A 89 -13.52 15.42 -7.45
N ALA A 90 -12.73 14.34 -7.55
CA ALA A 90 -13.28 12.98 -7.53
C ALA A 90 -13.78 12.61 -6.12
N LEU A 91 -13.04 12.99 -5.07
CA LEU A 91 -13.44 12.73 -3.69
C LEU A 91 -14.74 13.45 -3.30
N ALA A 92 -14.98 14.64 -3.83
CA ALA A 92 -16.20 15.39 -3.57
C ALA A 92 -17.47 14.68 -4.07
N LYS A 93 -17.33 13.78 -5.05
CA LYS A 93 -18.43 12.96 -5.58
C LYS A 93 -18.76 11.75 -4.71
N LEU A 94 -17.89 11.40 -3.77
CA LEU A 94 -18.09 10.29 -2.86
C LEU A 94 -18.74 10.74 -1.55
N PRO A 95 -19.50 9.86 -0.86
CA PRO A 95 -19.91 10.09 0.51
C PRO A 95 -18.72 10.41 1.41
N GLU A 96 -18.91 11.24 2.40
CA GLU A 96 -17.81 11.72 3.28
C GLU A 96 -17.06 10.58 3.96
N ASP A 97 -17.78 9.56 4.41
CA ASP A 97 -17.24 8.35 5.04
C ASP A 97 -16.43 7.45 4.10
N GLN A 98 -16.55 7.62 2.79
CA GLN A 98 -15.87 6.82 1.77
C GLN A 98 -14.69 7.56 1.12
N ARG A 99 -14.45 8.81 1.49
CA ARG A 99 -13.37 9.63 0.87
C ARG A 99 -11.99 9.22 1.31
N TYR A 100 -11.83 8.81 2.55
CA TYR A 100 -10.56 8.41 3.14
C TYR A 100 -10.72 7.10 3.92
N SER A 101 -9.69 6.27 3.86
CA SER A 101 -9.69 4.98 4.55
C SER A 101 -8.28 4.64 5.05
N GLY A 102 -8.12 3.45 5.61
CA GLY A 102 -6.83 2.85 5.86
C GLY A 102 -6.33 2.03 4.68
N GLU A 103 -5.09 1.61 4.74
CA GLU A 103 -4.54 0.63 3.80
C GLU A 103 -5.11 -0.76 4.10
N MET A 104 -5.42 -1.53 3.05
CA MET A 104 -6.02 -2.86 3.15
C MET A 104 -5.20 -3.93 2.44
N SER A 105 -4.11 -3.57 1.77
CA SER A 105 -3.27 -4.50 1.03
C SER A 105 -1.80 -4.28 1.31
N ALA A 106 -1.06 -5.38 1.45
CA ALA A 106 0.39 -5.37 1.50
C ALA A 106 1.02 -4.71 0.28
N LYS A 107 0.38 -4.79 -0.89
CA LYS A 107 0.82 -4.12 -2.12
C LYS A 107 0.92 -2.61 -1.92
N GLN A 108 -0.04 -1.99 -1.24
CA GLN A 108 -0.02 -0.56 -0.94
C GLN A 108 1.20 -0.17 -0.11
N VAL A 109 1.56 -0.99 0.88
CA VAL A 109 2.74 -0.78 1.72
C VAL A 109 4.02 -0.93 0.91
N PHE A 110 4.15 -2.00 0.14
CA PHE A 110 5.34 -2.29 -0.67
C PHE A 110 5.54 -1.23 -1.76
N ASP A 111 4.49 -0.86 -2.47
CA ASP A 111 4.54 0.19 -3.50
C ASP A 111 4.92 1.54 -2.92
N ARG A 112 4.37 1.88 -1.76
CA ARG A 112 4.69 3.12 -1.06
C ARG A 112 6.15 3.20 -0.64
N LEU A 113 6.68 2.13 -0.05
CA LEU A 113 8.06 2.08 0.39
C LEU A 113 9.04 2.05 -0.78
N ALA A 114 8.85 1.12 -1.71
CA ALA A 114 9.71 0.97 -2.88
C ALA A 114 9.65 2.22 -3.78
N GLY A 115 8.47 2.75 -4.00
CA GLY A 115 8.28 3.97 -4.78
C GLY A 115 8.97 5.18 -4.17
N THR A 116 8.83 5.37 -2.86
CA THR A 116 9.48 6.48 -2.15
C THR A 116 11.00 6.37 -2.21
N TRP A 117 11.55 5.20 -1.96
CA TRP A 117 13.00 4.99 -2.03
C TRP A 117 13.54 5.20 -3.43
N THR A 118 12.86 4.68 -4.45
CA THR A 118 13.26 4.88 -5.86
C THR A 118 13.19 6.36 -6.24
N TYR A 119 12.14 7.05 -5.86
CA TYR A 119 11.97 8.49 -6.10
C TYR A 119 13.11 9.29 -5.46
N CYS A 120 13.44 9.02 -4.20
CA CYS A 120 14.56 9.66 -3.52
C CYS A 120 15.90 9.40 -4.21
N CYS A 121 16.14 8.17 -4.67
CA CYS A 121 17.36 7.83 -5.39
C CYS A 121 17.52 8.56 -6.72
N LEU A 122 16.42 8.91 -7.40
CA LEU A 122 16.46 9.68 -8.66
C LEU A 122 16.70 11.17 -8.46
N LEU A 123 16.40 11.70 -7.27
CA LEU A 123 16.63 13.12 -6.94
C LEU A 123 18.08 13.40 -6.54
N TYR A 124 18.82 12.39 -6.17
CA TYR A 124 20.21 12.46 -5.76
C TYR A 124 21.09 11.53 -6.63
#